data_27c5170e7d1520c20bbb7f879fc2451b
#
_entry.id   27c5170e7d1520c20bbb7f879fc2451b
#
_cell.length_a   1.000
_cell.length_b   1.000
_cell.length_c   1.000
_cell.angle_alpha   90.00
_cell.angle_beta   90.00
_cell.angle_gamma   90.00
#
_symmetry.space_group_name_H-M   'P 1'
#
loop_
_entity.id
_entity.type
_entity.pdbx_description
1 polymer ?
#
loop_
_entity_poly.entity_id
_entity_poly.type
_entity_poly.pdbx_seq_one_letter_code
_entity_poly.pdbx_strand_id
1 'polypeptide(L)'
;MKKKVRGIYILLCFCVFTPLVLQAQTDEEKRILQEREEISKQKKGGSVVVDERTALELFDNTPSFGIFRDNYFVTGVPTNRKIDKHSADAKFQISIRQRLTKSILPFKTFLYLTYTQRSFWDIYGKSSPFLDNNFNPGLSLSKALIYRNQLMGIAVLSFEHESNGRDSLASRSWNYISLSGSWFIDYRFSAQMKLWAGWVDKEGNPDLLKYKGYGFMAFNYQSADERLWCSAVINPRRKFINMNTTLEINFKPSPKANEYFFLQ
;
A
#
# COMPACT_ATOMS: atom_id res chain seq x y z
N MET A 1 -19.80 -28.02 20.02
CA MET A 1 -19.10 -27.56 18.77
C MET A 1 -19.72 -26.24 18.34
N LYS A 2 -19.08 -25.09 18.61
CA LYS A 2 -19.56 -23.77 18.16
C LYS A 2 -18.90 -23.48 16.81
N LYS A 3 -19.68 -23.49 15.73
CA LYS A 3 -19.25 -23.02 14.41
C LYS A 3 -18.94 -21.51 14.52
N LYS A 4 -17.66 -21.12 14.39
CA LYS A 4 -17.28 -19.72 14.18
C LYS A 4 -17.70 -19.32 12.75
N VAL A 5 -18.81 -18.63 12.65
CA VAL A 5 -19.19 -17.95 11.41
C VAL A 5 -18.24 -16.75 11.25
N ARG A 6 -17.46 -16.72 10.17
CA ARG A 6 -16.62 -15.58 9.80
C ARG A 6 -17.53 -14.50 9.22
N GLY A 7 -17.64 -13.36 9.90
CA GLY A 7 -18.38 -12.22 9.39
C GLY A 7 -17.64 -11.56 8.22
N ILE A 8 -18.39 -11.16 7.22
CA ILE A 8 -17.94 -10.28 6.14
C ILE A 8 -18.16 -8.85 6.63
N TYR A 9 -17.11 -8.03 6.57
CA TYR A 9 -17.21 -6.61 6.90
C TYR A 9 -17.38 -5.83 5.60
N ILE A 10 -18.46 -5.09 5.47
CA ILE A 10 -18.66 -4.10 4.43
C ILE A 10 -18.41 -2.73 5.07
N LEU A 11 -17.33 -2.10 4.65
CA LEU A 11 -16.96 -0.78 5.10
C LEU A 11 -17.36 0.25 4.03
N LEU A 12 -18.31 1.12 4.35
CA LEU A 12 -18.70 2.27 3.53
C LEU A 12 -17.89 3.49 3.97
N CYS A 13 -17.13 4.07 3.06
CA CYS A 13 -16.29 5.22 3.32
C CYS A 13 -16.90 6.50 2.72
N PHE A 14 -17.07 7.51 3.55
CA PHE A 14 -17.25 8.89 3.12
C PHE A 14 -16.00 9.67 3.51
N CYS A 15 -15.12 9.94 2.54
CA CYS A 15 -14.02 10.88 2.73
C CYS A 15 -14.44 12.26 2.27
N VAL A 16 -14.71 13.14 3.22
CA VAL A 16 -14.79 14.57 2.94
C VAL A 16 -13.47 15.18 3.39
N PHE A 17 -12.54 15.34 2.45
CA PHE A 17 -11.39 16.21 2.65
C PHE A 17 -11.56 17.46 1.81
N THR A 18 -11.62 18.60 2.48
CA THR A 18 -11.60 19.93 1.85
C THR A 18 -10.23 20.15 1.19
N PRO A 19 -10.19 20.72 -0.02
CA PRO A 19 -8.94 21.02 -0.70
C PRO A 19 -8.29 22.26 -0.07
N LEU A 20 -7.30 22.07 0.74
CA LEU A 20 -6.38 23.13 1.13
C LEU A 20 -4.99 22.63 0.86
N VAL A 21 -4.53 22.83 -0.35
CA VAL A 21 -3.23 23.34 -0.77
C VAL A 21 -3.25 23.50 -2.28
N LEU A 22 -3.62 24.67 -2.75
CA LEU A 22 -3.23 25.17 -4.06
C LEU A 22 -1.75 25.56 -3.95
N GLN A 23 -0.86 24.57 -3.96
CA GLN A 23 0.54 24.84 -4.20
C GLN A 23 0.69 25.03 -5.72
N ALA A 24 1.18 26.20 -6.12
CA ALA A 24 1.57 26.44 -7.49
C ALA A 24 2.52 25.32 -7.93
N GLN A 25 2.05 24.49 -8.86
CA GLN A 25 2.88 23.47 -9.47
C GLN A 25 4.07 24.18 -10.13
N THR A 26 5.27 23.77 -9.80
CA THR A 26 6.47 24.30 -10.45
C THR A 26 6.42 23.94 -11.95
N ASP A 27 7.04 24.74 -12.79
CA ASP A 27 7.07 24.47 -14.24
C ASP A 27 7.70 23.10 -14.56
N GLU A 28 8.51 22.59 -13.67
CA GLU A 28 9.11 21.26 -13.72
C GLU A 28 8.08 20.15 -13.45
N GLU A 29 7.17 20.32 -12.47
CA GLU A 29 6.06 19.38 -12.24
C GLU A 29 5.09 19.34 -13.43
N LYS A 30 4.81 20.49 -14.05
CA LYS A 30 3.99 20.57 -15.27
C LYS A 30 4.65 19.82 -16.42
N ARG A 31 5.97 19.96 -16.58
CA ARG A 31 6.74 19.26 -17.61
C ARG A 31 6.71 17.75 -17.38
N ILE A 32 6.92 17.29 -16.16
CA ILE A 32 6.82 15.87 -15.77
C ILE A 32 5.42 15.31 -16.03
N LEU A 33 4.38 16.09 -15.73
CA LEU A 33 2.99 15.69 -16.00
C LEU A 33 2.71 15.60 -17.50
N GLN A 34 3.20 16.54 -18.29
CA GLN A 34 3.07 16.52 -19.76
C GLN A 34 3.81 15.33 -20.38
N GLU A 35 5.05 15.06 -19.95
CA GLU A 35 5.81 13.88 -20.37
C GLU A 35 5.10 12.56 -19.99
N ARG A 36 4.50 12.49 -18.81
CA ARG A 36 3.66 11.35 -18.40
C ARG A 36 2.41 11.20 -19.26
N GLU A 37 1.76 12.29 -19.62
CA GLU A 37 0.60 12.27 -20.52
C GLU A 37 0.98 11.84 -21.93
N GLU A 38 2.14 12.28 -22.45
CA GLU A 38 2.63 11.86 -23.77
C GLU A 38 3.00 10.38 -23.80
N ILE A 39 3.70 9.89 -22.77
CA ILE A 39 3.97 8.45 -22.58
C ILE A 39 2.65 7.66 -22.46
N SER A 40 1.66 8.22 -21.78
CA SER A 40 0.32 7.64 -21.68
C SER A 40 -0.43 7.58 -23.01
N LYS A 41 -0.25 8.58 -23.89
CA LYS A 41 -0.87 8.64 -25.23
C LYS A 41 -0.21 7.70 -26.24
N GLN A 42 1.05 7.34 -26.04
CA GLN A 42 1.76 6.32 -26.85
C GLN A 42 1.34 4.88 -26.54
N LYS A 43 0.38 4.67 -25.64
CA LYS A 43 -0.18 3.37 -25.27
C LYS A 43 -0.99 2.73 -26.41
N LYS A 44 -0.32 2.21 -27.40
CA LYS A 44 -0.86 1.13 -28.24
C LYS A 44 -0.24 -0.19 -27.79
N GLY A 45 -0.97 -0.93 -26.96
CA GLY A 45 -0.65 -2.32 -26.64
C GLY A 45 0.16 -2.57 -25.35
N GLY A 46 -0.34 -2.16 -24.20
CA GLY A 46 -0.12 -2.89 -22.94
C GLY A 46 1.17 -2.65 -22.15
N SER A 47 2.25 -2.16 -22.70
CA SER A 47 3.46 -1.88 -21.95
C SER A 47 4.06 -0.52 -22.33
N VAL A 48 4.62 0.16 -21.34
CA VAL A 48 5.36 1.40 -21.59
C VAL A 48 6.68 1.02 -22.23
N VAL A 49 6.85 1.32 -23.53
CA VAL A 49 8.12 1.14 -24.24
C VAL A 49 9.06 2.26 -23.78
N VAL A 50 10.06 1.91 -23.02
CA VAL A 50 11.02 2.85 -22.44
C VAL A 50 12.36 2.13 -22.37
N ASP A 51 13.39 2.69 -22.99
CA ASP A 51 14.74 2.16 -22.80
C ASP A 51 15.22 2.38 -21.35
N GLU A 52 16.18 1.58 -20.91
CA GLU A 52 16.64 1.57 -19.53
C GLU A 52 17.15 2.95 -19.07
N ARG A 53 17.85 3.67 -19.93
CA ARG A 53 18.41 4.98 -19.60
C ARG A 53 17.30 6.00 -19.36
N THR A 54 16.36 6.11 -20.27
CA THR A 54 15.20 7.00 -20.15
C THR A 54 14.35 6.66 -18.92
N ALA A 55 14.13 5.36 -18.65
CA ALA A 55 13.42 4.94 -17.44
C ALA A 55 14.13 5.39 -16.16
N LEU A 56 15.46 5.23 -16.08
CA LEU A 56 16.23 5.65 -14.92
C LEU A 56 16.23 7.17 -14.76
N GLU A 57 16.36 7.93 -15.84
CA GLU A 57 16.26 9.39 -15.83
C GLU A 57 14.88 9.85 -15.33
N LEU A 58 13.80 9.20 -15.75
CA LEU A 58 12.46 9.48 -15.25
C LEU A 58 12.34 9.21 -13.74
N PHE A 59 12.86 8.08 -13.26
CA PHE A 59 12.88 7.79 -11.83
C PHE A 59 13.76 8.77 -11.06
N ASP A 60 14.92 9.14 -11.57
CA ASP A 60 15.83 10.11 -10.92
C ASP A 60 15.24 11.52 -10.83
N ASN A 61 14.38 11.89 -11.78
CA ASN A 61 13.69 13.18 -11.81
C ASN A 61 12.36 13.20 -11.06
N THR A 62 11.85 12.03 -10.57
CA THR A 62 10.67 12.05 -9.72
C THR A 62 10.97 12.73 -8.36
N PRO A 63 9.97 13.34 -7.70
CA PRO A 63 10.15 13.89 -6.35
C PRO A 63 10.75 12.86 -5.39
N SER A 64 11.72 13.28 -4.58
CA SER A 64 12.38 12.39 -3.61
C SER A 64 11.45 11.99 -2.48
N PHE A 65 10.52 12.86 -2.11
CA PHE A 65 9.44 12.58 -1.15
C PHE A 65 8.16 12.17 -1.88
N GLY A 66 7.43 11.20 -1.34
CA GLY A 66 6.18 10.74 -1.94
C GLY A 66 5.46 9.67 -1.12
N ILE A 67 4.40 9.14 -1.69
CA ILE A 67 3.60 8.05 -1.14
C ILE A 67 4.36 6.73 -1.34
N PHE A 68 4.34 5.85 -0.32
CA PHE A 68 4.94 4.51 -0.37
C PHE A 68 3.88 3.42 -0.57
N ARG A 69 2.85 3.41 0.26
CA ARG A 69 1.66 2.55 0.15
C ARG A 69 0.42 3.44 0.14
N ASP A 70 -0.73 2.88 -0.12
CA ASP A 70 -1.98 3.64 -0.16
C ASP A 70 -2.25 4.38 1.14
N ASN A 71 -2.64 5.64 1.02
CA ASN A 71 -3.12 6.46 2.12
C ASN A 71 -4.64 6.42 2.07
N TYR A 72 -5.26 6.01 3.17
CA TYR A 72 -6.71 5.89 3.24
C TYR A 72 -7.25 6.19 4.63
N PHE A 73 -8.51 6.59 4.66
CA PHE A 73 -9.35 6.67 5.84
C PHE A 73 -10.65 5.91 5.57
N VAL A 74 -10.98 4.95 6.43
CA VAL A 74 -12.13 4.07 6.27
C VAL A 74 -12.87 4.00 7.59
N THR A 75 -14.19 4.16 7.55
CA THR A 75 -15.06 3.88 8.71
C THR A 75 -16.08 2.81 8.33
N GLY A 76 -16.52 2.03 9.29
CA GLY A 76 -17.44 0.94 9.02
C GLY A 76 -18.09 0.36 10.22
N VAL A 77 -19.06 -0.49 9.95
CA VAL A 77 -19.86 -1.20 10.94
C VAL A 77 -19.85 -2.72 10.69
N PRO A 78 -19.90 -3.54 11.71
CA PRO A 78 -19.97 -4.99 11.53
C PRO A 78 -21.30 -5.40 10.90
N THR A 79 -21.26 -6.37 9.98
CA THR A 79 -22.46 -6.93 9.35
C THR A 79 -23.03 -8.15 10.09
N ASN A 80 -22.29 -8.69 11.07
CA ASN A 80 -22.58 -9.96 11.74
C ASN A 80 -22.98 -9.82 13.22
N ARG A 81 -23.14 -8.58 13.69
CA ARG A 81 -23.58 -8.26 15.07
C ARG A 81 -24.36 -6.95 15.09
N LYS A 82 -25.07 -6.69 16.20
CA LYS A 82 -25.80 -5.42 16.39
C LYS A 82 -24.84 -4.23 16.29
N ILE A 83 -25.28 -3.23 15.56
CA ILE A 83 -24.54 -1.97 15.41
C ILE A 83 -24.83 -1.10 16.63
N ASP A 84 -23.80 -0.65 17.29
CA ASP A 84 -23.83 0.33 18.36
C ASP A 84 -22.59 1.26 18.28
N LYS A 85 -22.50 2.23 19.18
CA LYS A 85 -21.38 3.19 19.21
C LYS A 85 -20.00 2.59 19.47
N HIS A 86 -19.92 1.35 19.91
CA HIS A 86 -18.66 0.62 20.16
C HIS A 86 -18.40 -0.45 19.11
N SER A 87 -19.30 -0.62 18.16
CA SER A 87 -19.15 -1.57 17.07
C SER A 87 -18.78 -0.93 15.74
N ALA A 88 -18.87 0.40 15.67
CA ALA A 88 -18.42 1.18 14.52
C ALA A 88 -17.04 1.77 14.79
N ASP A 89 -16.09 1.45 13.96
CA ASP A 89 -14.70 1.86 14.11
C ASP A 89 -14.19 2.56 12.83
N ALA A 90 -13.12 3.30 12.97
CA ALA A 90 -12.37 3.81 11.82
C ALA A 90 -10.98 3.16 11.75
N LYS A 91 -10.46 3.07 10.54
CA LYS A 91 -9.10 2.67 10.25
C LYS A 91 -8.52 3.64 9.25
N PHE A 92 -7.31 4.13 9.51
CA PHE A 92 -6.57 4.91 8.51
C PHE A 92 -5.14 4.42 8.35
N GLN A 93 -4.58 4.71 7.20
CA GLN A 93 -3.17 4.46 6.90
C GLN A 93 -2.54 5.72 6.32
N ILE A 94 -1.36 6.07 6.84
CA ILE A 94 -0.48 7.07 6.27
C ILE A 94 0.82 6.35 5.93
N SER A 95 1.26 6.47 4.68
CA SER A 95 2.46 5.81 4.19
C SER A 95 3.23 6.73 3.26
N ILE A 96 4.48 6.97 3.63
CA ILE A 96 5.38 7.91 2.94
C ILE A 96 6.73 7.26 2.67
N ARG A 97 7.43 7.82 1.70
CA ARG A 97 8.82 7.47 1.38
C ARG A 97 9.66 8.71 1.13
N GLN A 98 10.93 8.62 1.49
CA GLN A 98 11.95 9.58 1.12
C GLN A 98 13.04 8.84 0.34
N ARG A 99 13.29 9.21 -0.90
CA ARG A 99 14.42 8.69 -1.66
C ARG A 99 15.71 9.34 -1.15
N LEU A 100 16.68 8.50 -0.81
CA LEU A 100 17.97 8.91 -0.29
C LEU A 100 19.03 8.97 -1.40
N THR A 101 18.91 8.12 -2.42
CA THR A 101 19.88 8.07 -3.54
C THR A 101 19.14 8.07 -4.87
N LYS A 102 19.84 8.56 -5.89
CA LYS A 102 19.48 8.32 -7.29
C LYS A 102 19.96 6.93 -7.74
N SER A 103 19.88 6.61 -9.02
CA SER A 103 20.28 5.32 -9.63
C SER A 103 21.80 5.04 -9.61
N ILE A 104 22.52 5.57 -8.62
CA ILE A 104 23.98 5.46 -8.47
C ILE A 104 24.44 4.21 -7.74
N LEU A 105 23.55 3.53 -7.03
CA LEU A 105 23.89 2.32 -6.28
C LEU A 105 24.08 1.10 -7.20
N PRO A 106 24.75 0.03 -6.75
CA PRO A 106 24.90 -1.18 -7.54
C PRO A 106 23.58 -1.68 -8.11
N PHE A 107 23.62 -2.24 -9.31
CA PHE A 107 22.46 -2.69 -10.10
C PHE A 107 21.44 -1.58 -10.41
N LYS A 108 21.85 -0.30 -10.38
CA LYS A 108 20.99 0.87 -10.63
C LYS A 108 19.79 0.90 -9.70
N THR A 109 20.03 0.62 -8.42
CA THR A 109 19.01 0.62 -7.36
C THR A 109 18.87 2.00 -6.73
N PHE A 110 17.69 2.23 -6.14
CA PHE A 110 17.34 3.43 -5.40
C PHE A 110 17.15 3.08 -3.93
N LEU A 111 17.76 3.85 -3.03
CA LEU A 111 17.57 3.69 -1.59
C LEU A 111 16.47 4.62 -1.11
N TYR A 112 15.53 4.08 -0.35
CA TYR A 112 14.42 4.80 0.26
C TYR A 112 14.36 4.57 1.76
N LEU A 113 14.12 5.65 2.49
CA LEU A 113 13.55 5.57 3.83
C LEU A 113 12.03 5.53 3.68
N THR A 114 11.38 4.59 4.35
CA THR A 114 9.94 4.39 4.28
C THR A 114 9.32 4.41 5.67
N TYR A 115 8.09 4.89 5.75
CA TYR A 115 7.31 4.87 6.98
C TYR A 115 5.86 4.59 6.65
N THR A 116 5.26 3.67 7.38
CA THR A 116 3.82 3.41 7.31
C THR A 116 3.25 3.38 8.72
N GLN A 117 2.20 4.13 8.94
CA GLN A 117 1.39 4.06 10.16
C GLN A 117 0.00 3.58 9.80
N ARG A 118 -0.50 2.58 10.53
CA ARG A 118 -1.89 2.14 10.46
C ARG A 118 -2.49 2.24 11.84
N SER A 119 -3.59 2.97 11.95
CA SER A 119 -4.28 3.22 13.21
C SER A 119 -5.71 2.72 13.16
N PHE A 120 -6.16 2.14 14.25
CA PHE A 120 -7.54 1.74 14.49
C PHE A 120 -8.11 2.67 15.55
N TRP A 121 -9.29 3.24 15.30
CA TRP A 121 -9.81 4.37 16.04
C TRP A 121 -11.29 4.20 16.32
N ASP A 122 -11.66 4.15 17.60
CA ASP A 122 -13.06 4.19 18.06
C ASP A 122 -13.56 5.65 18.01
N ILE A 123 -13.85 6.17 16.81
CA ILE A 123 -14.24 7.56 16.60
C ILE A 123 -15.63 7.88 17.18
N TYR A 124 -16.47 6.88 17.39
CA TYR A 124 -17.82 7.03 17.92
C TYR A 124 -17.90 6.78 19.42
N GLY A 125 -16.84 6.31 20.04
CA GLY A 125 -16.72 6.10 21.46
C GLY A 125 -16.54 7.40 22.23
N LYS A 126 -16.82 7.37 23.55
CA LYS A 126 -16.56 8.50 24.43
C LYS A 126 -15.06 8.79 24.44
N SER A 127 -14.67 10.06 24.21
CA SER A 127 -13.26 10.51 24.08
C SER A 127 -12.51 9.96 22.88
N SER A 128 -13.20 9.28 21.96
CA SER A 128 -12.65 8.80 20.67
C SER A 128 -11.21 8.22 20.77
N PRO A 129 -10.99 7.14 21.55
CA PRO A 129 -9.65 6.62 21.79
C PRO A 129 -9.10 5.85 20.60
N PHE A 130 -7.79 5.89 20.41
CA PHE A 130 -7.13 4.92 19.53
C PHE A 130 -7.11 3.55 20.18
N LEU A 131 -7.61 2.55 19.45
CA LEU A 131 -7.64 1.16 19.89
C LEU A 131 -6.27 0.50 19.73
N ASP A 132 -5.65 0.72 18.56
CA ASP A 132 -4.33 0.20 18.25
C ASP A 132 -3.64 1.05 17.19
N ASN A 133 -2.31 1.03 17.21
CA ASN A 133 -1.45 1.66 16.22
C ASN A 133 -0.39 0.66 15.77
N ASN A 134 -0.02 0.73 14.50
CA ASN A 134 1.10 -0.03 13.96
C ASN A 134 2.02 0.94 13.23
N PHE A 135 3.23 1.09 13.73
CA PHE A 135 4.28 1.93 13.18
C PHE A 135 5.28 1.04 12.45
N ASN A 136 5.53 1.32 11.18
CA ASN A 136 6.37 0.50 10.32
C ASN A 136 7.41 1.36 9.58
N PRO A 137 8.48 1.81 10.25
CA PRO A 137 9.65 2.36 9.58
C PRO A 137 10.41 1.28 8.83
N GLY A 138 11.07 1.67 7.74
CA GLY A 138 11.85 0.74 6.93
C GLY A 138 12.89 1.42 6.05
N LEU A 139 13.86 0.63 5.61
CA LEU A 139 14.85 0.98 4.61
C LEU A 139 14.70 0.03 3.43
N SER A 140 14.57 0.59 2.23
CA SER A 140 14.18 -0.19 1.04
C SER A 140 15.10 0.11 -0.13
N LEU A 141 15.58 -0.93 -0.80
CA LEU A 141 16.26 -0.87 -2.09
C LEU A 141 15.27 -1.24 -3.18
N SER A 142 15.02 -0.32 -4.11
CA SER A 142 14.10 -0.50 -5.22
C SER A 142 14.86 -0.59 -6.53
N LYS A 143 14.41 -1.46 -7.43
CA LYS A 143 14.94 -1.64 -8.78
C LYS A 143 13.81 -1.70 -9.80
N ALA A 144 13.91 -0.89 -10.87
CA ALA A 144 13.07 -1.05 -12.03
C ALA A 144 13.45 -2.33 -12.80
N LEU A 145 12.46 -3.13 -13.15
CA LEU A 145 12.62 -4.35 -13.94
C LEU A 145 12.30 -4.01 -15.40
N ILE A 146 13.35 -3.86 -16.20
CA ILE A 146 13.25 -3.51 -17.62
C ILE A 146 13.73 -4.71 -18.45
N TYR A 147 12.92 -5.11 -19.41
CA TYR A 147 13.23 -6.19 -20.32
C TYR A 147 12.79 -5.81 -21.75
N ARG A 148 13.69 -5.92 -22.72
CA ARG A 148 13.44 -5.56 -24.13
C ARG A 148 12.84 -4.14 -24.31
N ASN A 149 13.40 -3.16 -23.61
CA ASN A 149 12.93 -1.78 -23.58
C ASN A 149 11.47 -1.63 -23.10
N GLN A 150 11.03 -2.49 -22.19
CA GLN A 150 9.73 -2.41 -21.57
C GLN A 150 9.87 -2.44 -20.06
N LEU A 151 9.19 -1.53 -19.35
CA LEU A 151 9.11 -1.55 -17.92
C LEU A 151 8.12 -2.67 -17.51
N MET A 152 8.68 -3.79 -17.04
CA MET A 152 7.91 -4.96 -16.61
C MET A 152 7.40 -4.82 -15.18
N GLY A 153 8.04 -4.00 -14.37
CA GLY A 153 7.66 -3.87 -12.98
C GLY A 153 8.76 -3.26 -12.11
N ILE A 154 8.59 -3.43 -10.80
CA ILE A 154 9.52 -2.94 -9.79
C ILE A 154 9.77 -4.05 -8.77
N ALA A 155 11.02 -4.30 -8.41
CA ALA A 155 11.42 -5.15 -7.31
C ALA A 155 11.91 -4.29 -6.14
N VAL A 156 11.58 -4.69 -4.90
CA VAL A 156 11.98 -3.98 -3.69
C VAL A 156 12.44 -4.97 -2.65
N LEU A 157 13.68 -4.79 -2.16
CA LEU A 157 14.22 -5.45 -0.99
C LEU A 157 14.14 -4.48 0.18
N SER A 158 13.53 -4.87 1.29
CA SER A 158 13.35 -3.99 2.43
C SER A 158 13.78 -4.65 3.74
N PHE A 159 14.34 -3.83 4.64
CA PHE A 159 14.43 -4.11 6.06
C PHE A 159 13.39 -3.24 6.77
N GLU A 160 12.50 -3.86 7.53
CA GLU A 160 11.35 -3.18 8.13
C GLU A 160 11.22 -3.56 9.61
N HIS A 161 10.88 -2.58 10.42
CA HIS A 161 10.44 -2.78 11.80
C HIS A 161 8.95 -2.47 11.88
N GLU A 162 8.18 -3.28 12.59
CA GLU A 162 6.78 -2.97 12.89
C GLU A 162 6.51 -3.14 14.39
N SER A 163 5.92 -2.11 14.99
CA SER A 163 5.57 -2.13 16.41
C SER A 163 4.29 -1.35 16.68
N ASN A 164 3.65 -1.63 17.82
CA ASN A 164 2.49 -0.87 18.27
C ASN A 164 2.84 0.30 19.21
N GLY A 165 4.12 0.56 19.45
CA GLY A 165 4.58 1.66 20.30
C GLY A 165 4.24 1.51 21.79
N ARG A 166 3.88 0.32 22.24
CA ARG A 166 3.65 0.01 23.65
C ARG A 166 4.82 -0.75 24.23
N ASP A 167 4.94 -0.76 25.56
CA ASP A 167 5.97 -1.49 26.28
C ASP A 167 5.41 -2.72 27.01
N SER A 168 6.28 -3.45 27.68
CA SER A 168 6.00 -4.59 28.54
C SER A 168 5.09 -5.63 27.87
N LEU A 169 4.14 -6.18 28.60
CA LEU A 169 3.21 -7.22 28.10
C LEU A 169 2.27 -6.74 27.00
N ALA A 170 2.10 -5.43 26.83
CA ALA A 170 1.30 -4.85 25.76
C ALA A 170 2.10 -4.61 24.47
N SER A 171 3.42 -4.75 24.51
CA SER A 171 4.29 -4.59 23.34
C SER A 171 3.97 -5.61 22.28
N ARG A 172 3.93 -5.16 21.03
CA ARG A 172 3.82 -5.99 19.84
C ARG A 172 4.81 -5.45 18.82
N SER A 173 5.92 -6.16 18.63
CA SER A 173 6.96 -5.73 17.69
C SER A 173 7.63 -6.90 17.00
N TRP A 174 8.12 -6.65 15.81
CA TRP A 174 8.94 -7.58 15.05
C TRP A 174 9.78 -6.85 14.01
N ASN A 175 10.87 -7.49 13.62
CA ASN A 175 11.71 -7.03 12.52
C ASN A 175 11.66 -8.06 11.41
N TYR A 176 11.75 -7.61 10.16
CA TYR A 176 11.73 -8.53 9.03
C TYR A 176 12.46 -7.96 7.82
N ILE A 177 13.00 -8.89 7.04
CA ILE A 177 13.46 -8.61 5.69
C ILE A 177 12.36 -9.06 4.74
N SER A 178 12.06 -8.25 3.75
CA SER A 178 11.05 -8.57 2.75
C SER A 178 11.56 -8.35 1.34
N LEU A 179 11.14 -9.23 0.44
CA LEU A 179 11.29 -9.09 -1.00
C LEU A 179 9.91 -8.93 -1.60
N SER A 180 9.70 -7.84 -2.32
CA SER A 180 8.46 -7.61 -3.05
C SER A 180 8.70 -7.32 -4.52
N GLY A 181 7.71 -7.65 -5.33
CA GLY A 181 7.68 -7.33 -6.74
C GLY A 181 6.28 -6.88 -7.14
N SER A 182 6.24 -5.90 -8.02
CA SER A 182 5.03 -5.48 -8.73
C SER A 182 5.29 -5.67 -10.21
N TRP A 183 4.41 -6.42 -10.88
CA TRP A 183 4.52 -6.71 -12.31
C TRP A 183 3.35 -6.08 -13.05
N PHE A 184 3.65 -5.38 -14.12
CA PHE A 184 2.67 -4.82 -15.05
C PHE A 184 2.39 -5.85 -16.13
N ILE A 185 1.22 -6.51 -16.07
CA ILE A 185 0.79 -7.50 -17.06
C ILE A 185 0.37 -6.76 -18.33
N ASP A 186 -0.46 -5.74 -18.16
CA ASP A 186 -0.80 -4.75 -19.16
C ASP A 186 -1.21 -3.43 -18.47
N TYR A 187 -1.81 -2.49 -19.21
CA TYR A 187 -2.22 -1.20 -18.64
C TYR A 187 -3.43 -1.29 -17.70
N ARG A 188 -4.13 -2.43 -17.67
CA ARG A 188 -5.29 -2.68 -16.80
C ARG A 188 -4.97 -3.60 -15.66
N PHE A 189 -4.06 -4.56 -15.86
CA PHE A 189 -3.79 -5.61 -14.90
C PHE A 189 -2.37 -5.53 -14.36
N SER A 190 -2.25 -5.59 -13.06
CA SER A 190 -0.97 -5.78 -12.39
C SER A 190 -1.08 -6.84 -11.31
N ALA A 191 0.04 -7.47 -11.01
CA ALA A 191 0.17 -8.39 -9.90
C ALA A 191 1.26 -7.92 -8.97
N GLN A 192 1.08 -8.17 -7.67
CA GLN A 192 2.08 -7.89 -6.65
C GLN A 192 2.28 -9.12 -5.79
N MET A 193 3.51 -9.32 -5.35
CA MET A 193 3.85 -10.32 -4.35
C MET A 193 4.82 -9.70 -3.36
N LYS A 194 4.63 -9.99 -2.08
CA LYS A 194 5.59 -9.66 -1.03
C LYS A 194 5.78 -10.89 -0.16
N LEU A 195 7.03 -11.29 0.01
CA LEU A 195 7.45 -12.36 0.92
C LEU A 195 8.30 -11.74 2.03
N TRP A 196 8.26 -12.30 3.21
CA TRP A 196 9.08 -11.83 4.32
C TRP A 196 9.56 -12.99 5.19
N ALA A 197 10.76 -12.78 5.75
CA ALA A 197 11.31 -13.55 6.84
C ALA A 197 11.51 -12.60 8.02
N GLY A 198 10.94 -12.90 9.16
CA GLY A 198 10.97 -12.04 10.32
C GLY A 198 11.30 -12.77 11.59
N TRP A 199 11.74 -12.00 12.58
CA TRP A 199 12.01 -12.45 13.92
C TRP A 199 11.30 -11.57 14.94
N VAL A 200 10.79 -12.21 15.97
CA VAL A 200 10.01 -11.59 17.04
C VAL A 200 10.69 -11.81 18.38
N ASP A 201 10.45 -10.89 19.29
CA ASP A 201 10.74 -11.14 20.69
C ASP A 201 9.74 -12.19 21.22
N LYS A 202 10.27 -13.30 21.73
CA LYS A 202 9.47 -14.43 22.20
C LYS A 202 8.71 -14.12 23.48
N GLU A 203 9.15 -13.17 24.29
CA GLU A 203 8.50 -12.82 25.55
C GLU A 203 7.18 -12.07 25.33
N GLY A 204 7.16 -11.16 24.34
CA GLY A 204 5.96 -10.34 24.06
C GLY A 204 5.00 -10.93 23.04
N ASN A 205 5.49 -11.70 22.04
CA ASN A 205 4.70 -12.05 20.84
C ASN A 205 5.00 -13.43 20.25
N PRO A 206 4.93 -14.53 21.01
CA PRO A 206 5.34 -15.85 20.53
C PRO A 206 4.57 -16.31 19.27
N ASP A 207 3.34 -15.86 19.11
CA ASP A 207 2.42 -16.27 18.05
C ASP A 207 2.31 -15.29 16.85
N LEU A 208 3.05 -14.18 16.87
CA LEU A 208 2.88 -13.12 15.86
C LEU A 208 3.04 -13.65 14.43
N LEU A 209 4.09 -14.41 14.15
CA LEU A 209 4.37 -14.98 12.83
C LEU A 209 3.30 -15.98 12.35
N LYS A 210 2.59 -16.62 13.29
CA LYS A 210 1.47 -17.52 12.97
C LYS A 210 0.30 -16.75 12.33
N TYR A 211 0.09 -15.49 12.75
CA TYR A 211 -0.99 -14.62 12.23
C TYR A 211 -0.54 -13.77 11.04
N LYS A 212 0.71 -13.31 11.00
CA LYS A 212 1.26 -12.53 9.88
C LYS A 212 1.44 -13.37 8.62
N GLY A 213 1.72 -14.67 8.75
CA GLY A 213 2.08 -15.53 7.61
C GLY A 213 3.46 -15.21 7.07
N TYR A 214 3.71 -15.55 5.81
CA TYR A 214 5.02 -15.41 5.17
C TYR A 214 5.01 -14.45 3.97
N GLY A 215 3.84 -13.96 3.56
CA GLY A 215 3.71 -13.07 2.43
C GLY A 215 2.28 -12.85 2.01
N PHE A 216 2.11 -12.05 0.98
CA PHE A 216 0.83 -11.87 0.29
C PHE A 216 1.03 -11.82 -1.22
N MET A 217 -0.06 -12.08 -1.93
CA MET A 217 -0.22 -11.80 -3.35
C MET A 217 -1.40 -10.85 -3.54
N ALA A 218 -1.28 -9.92 -4.47
CA ALA A 218 -2.35 -9.02 -4.84
C ALA A 218 -2.50 -8.99 -6.36
N PHE A 219 -3.75 -8.97 -6.82
CA PHE A 219 -4.12 -8.82 -8.22
C PHE A 219 -4.95 -7.56 -8.34
N ASN A 220 -4.55 -6.68 -9.25
CA ASN A 220 -5.18 -5.39 -9.42
C ASN A 220 -5.70 -5.26 -10.84
N TYR A 221 -6.87 -4.68 -10.95
CA TYR A 221 -7.51 -4.31 -12.19
C TYR A 221 -7.87 -2.83 -12.19
N GLN A 222 -7.62 -2.14 -13.28
CA GLN A 222 -8.01 -0.75 -13.52
C GLN A 222 -8.88 -0.67 -14.77
N SER A 223 -9.99 0.05 -14.69
CA SER A 223 -10.83 0.30 -15.87
C SER A 223 -10.12 1.18 -16.91
N ALA A 224 -10.57 1.10 -18.17
CA ALA A 224 -9.95 1.85 -19.27
C ALA A 224 -10.02 3.38 -19.09
N ASP A 225 -11.05 3.86 -18.39
CA ASP A 225 -11.25 5.27 -18.05
C ASP A 225 -10.55 5.69 -16.74
N GLU A 226 -9.77 4.77 -16.14
CA GLU A 226 -9.01 4.97 -14.90
C GLU A 226 -9.86 5.39 -13.68
N ARG A 227 -11.18 5.20 -13.75
CA ARG A 227 -12.10 5.60 -12.67
C ARG A 227 -12.38 4.49 -11.68
N LEU A 228 -12.27 3.22 -12.10
CA LEU A 228 -12.48 2.07 -11.24
C LEU A 228 -11.18 1.31 -11.07
N TRP A 229 -10.82 1.06 -9.83
CA TRP A 229 -9.70 0.21 -9.45
C TRP A 229 -10.21 -0.89 -8.50
N CYS A 230 -9.96 -2.13 -8.84
CA CYS A 230 -10.29 -3.28 -7.99
C CYS A 230 -9.00 -4.01 -7.58
N SER A 231 -8.92 -4.44 -6.35
CA SER A 231 -7.80 -5.22 -5.83
C SER A 231 -8.30 -6.43 -5.05
N ALA A 232 -7.63 -7.56 -5.27
CA ALA A 232 -7.82 -8.78 -4.48
C ALA A 232 -6.48 -9.16 -3.84
N VAL A 233 -6.40 -9.06 -2.52
CA VAL A 233 -5.21 -9.38 -1.75
C VAL A 233 -5.43 -10.69 -1.01
N ILE A 234 -4.52 -11.63 -1.19
CA ILE A 234 -4.51 -12.95 -0.56
C ILE A 234 -3.27 -13.08 0.30
N ASN A 235 -3.45 -13.24 1.60
CA ASN A 235 -2.38 -13.47 2.57
C ASN A 235 -2.55 -14.86 3.19
N PRO A 236 -1.79 -15.87 2.73
CA PRO A 236 -1.78 -17.19 3.34
C PRO A 236 -1.17 -17.13 4.74
N ARG A 237 -1.86 -17.69 5.72
CA ARG A 237 -1.31 -17.90 7.05
C ARG A 237 -0.50 -19.21 7.11
N ARG A 238 0.12 -19.50 8.24
CA ARG A 238 0.96 -20.70 8.45
C ARG A 238 0.31 -22.01 8.01
N LYS A 239 -1.02 -22.11 8.07
CA LYS A 239 -1.77 -23.19 7.42
C LYS A 239 -2.45 -22.58 6.19
N PHE A 240 -2.08 -22.97 5.00
CA PHE A 240 -2.62 -22.47 3.73
C PHE A 240 -4.15 -22.47 3.64
N ILE A 241 -4.83 -23.31 4.42
CA ILE A 241 -6.28 -23.38 4.52
C ILE A 241 -6.87 -22.11 5.20
N ASN A 242 -6.07 -21.40 6.01
CA ASN A 242 -6.48 -20.18 6.70
C ASN A 242 -5.88 -18.97 5.99
N MET A 243 -6.60 -18.43 5.02
CA MET A 243 -6.19 -17.23 4.29
C MET A 243 -6.91 -16.00 4.84
N ASN A 244 -6.21 -14.86 4.88
CA ASN A 244 -6.85 -13.56 4.91
C ASN A 244 -7.04 -13.11 3.47
N THR A 245 -8.27 -12.80 3.09
CA THR A 245 -8.57 -12.23 1.79
C THR A 245 -9.16 -10.85 2.00
N THR A 246 -8.62 -9.88 1.28
CA THR A 246 -9.15 -8.51 1.24
C THR A 246 -9.54 -8.21 -0.19
N LEU A 247 -10.76 -7.75 -0.39
CA LEU A 247 -11.25 -7.23 -1.66
C LEU A 247 -11.43 -5.73 -1.51
N GLU A 248 -10.96 -4.98 -2.48
CA GLU A 248 -11.02 -3.52 -2.48
C GLU A 248 -11.59 -3.03 -3.79
N ILE A 249 -12.47 -2.06 -3.70
CA ILE A 249 -13.04 -1.35 -4.84
C ILE A 249 -12.83 0.13 -4.59
N ASN A 250 -12.14 0.78 -5.51
CA ASN A 250 -11.87 2.21 -5.48
C ASN A 250 -12.54 2.87 -6.68
N PHE A 251 -13.32 3.89 -6.45
CA PHE A 251 -14.01 4.64 -7.48
C PHE A 251 -13.60 6.11 -7.45
N LYS A 252 -13.13 6.61 -8.57
CA LYS A 252 -12.76 8.01 -8.77
C LYS A 252 -13.98 8.79 -9.28
N PRO A 253 -14.49 9.77 -8.53
CA PRO A 253 -15.74 10.45 -8.90
C PRO A 253 -15.59 11.29 -10.18
N SER A 254 -14.38 11.76 -10.46
CA SER A 254 -14.02 12.51 -11.66
C SER A 254 -12.63 12.10 -12.15
N PRO A 255 -12.36 12.08 -13.46
CA PRO A 255 -11.00 11.85 -13.97
C PRO A 255 -9.96 12.85 -13.43
N LYS A 256 -10.40 14.04 -13.03
CA LYS A 256 -9.56 15.09 -12.45
C LYS A 256 -9.44 15.03 -10.92
N ALA A 257 -10.19 14.15 -10.25
CA ALA A 257 -10.07 13.99 -8.80
C ALA A 257 -8.76 13.28 -8.45
N ASN A 258 -8.17 13.62 -7.31
CA ASN A 258 -7.02 12.93 -6.76
C ASN A 258 -7.43 11.89 -5.70
N GLU A 259 -8.70 11.90 -5.31
CA GLU A 259 -9.28 11.06 -4.28
C GLU A 259 -10.14 9.95 -4.90
N TYR A 260 -10.22 8.85 -4.18
CA TYR A 260 -11.09 7.73 -4.50
C TYR A 260 -12.06 7.47 -3.35
N PHE A 261 -13.30 7.13 -3.68
CA PHE A 261 -14.16 6.42 -2.75
C PHE A 261 -13.67 4.97 -2.64
N PHE A 262 -13.55 4.48 -1.44
CA PHE A 262 -12.91 3.22 -1.13
C PHE A 262 -13.87 2.30 -0.36
N LEU A 263 -14.04 1.08 -0.85
CA LEU A 263 -14.79 0.00 -0.22
C LEU A 263 -13.84 -1.18 0.02
N GLN A 264 -13.78 -1.67 1.25
CA GLN A 264 -12.96 -2.82 1.62
C GLN A 264 -13.80 -3.89 2.33
#